data_03b156a76b276b2913d95fee2ed7f54a
#
_entry.id   03b156a76b276b2913d95fee2ed7f54a
#
_cell.length_a   1.000
_cell.length_b   1.000
_cell.length_c   1.000
_cell.angle_alpha   90.00
_cell.angle_beta   90.00
_cell.angle_gamma   90.00
#
_symmetry.space_group_name_H-M   'P 1'
#
loop_
_entity.id
_entity.type
_entity.pdbx_description
1 polymer ?
#
loop_
_entity_poly.entity_id
_entity_poly.type
_entity_poly.pdbx_seq_one_letter_code
_entity_poly.pdbx_strand_id
1 'polypeptide(L)'
;MRDWFKANRSKLGLAGLILGGVILLVVLVLSTTPVAAAPQVQGDQPTDETCLACHQQEGMTAQIGGEPLVVTIDPEKYASSVHGTENIACVDCHTNITGFPHPEVTASSPRDFSLELYPTCQKCHLEQYESTLDSVHQRALAQGNENAAVCTDCHNPHTQPRLTNKDTGELLLGARLVVPQTCAQCHSTIFETYRQSVHGAALTEEGNQHVPTCIDCHGVHNIGDPTSNSFRNSIPALCAECHTNETLMNQYGISTNVLDTYVADFHGTTVKMFEENYPDQPTNKPVCTDCHGFHDIIRPDDPNAGIRFKENLLVKCQQCHPNSTTASFTDSWLSHYEPSPRAWPLVFFVNLFYAIFIPAVLGGMILFVLTDIYRRFIARQTDRKGAAAE
;
A
#
# COMPACT_ATOMS: atom_id res chain seq x y z
N MET A 1 23.56 60.40 37.18
CA MET A 1 22.38 59.53 37.09
C MET A 1 22.15 59.01 35.67
N ARG A 2 22.32 59.82 34.61
CA ARG A 2 22.09 59.36 33.21
C ARG A 2 23.09 58.28 32.72
N ASP A 3 24.31 58.31 33.16
CA ASP A 3 25.35 57.38 32.67
C ASP A 3 25.31 56.03 33.38
N TRP A 4 24.79 55.93 34.59
CA TRP A 4 24.56 54.67 35.31
C TRP A 4 23.46 53.86 34.64
N PHE A 5 22.40 54.49 34.11
CA PHE A 5 21.33 53.81 33.36
C PHE A 5 21.79 53.26 32.01
N LYS A 6 22.74 53.92 31.33
CA LYS A 6 23.29 53.39 30.06
C LYS A 6 24.17 52.17 30.25
N ALA A 7 24.97 52.14 31.32
CA ALA A 7 25.89 51.04 31.61
C ALA A 7 25.18 49.74 32.08
N ASN A 8 23.95 49.84 32.61
CA ASN A 8 23.23 48.67 33.16
C ASN A 8 21.99 48.25 32.33
N ARG A 9 21.80 48.81 31.15
CA ARG A 9 20.61 48.56 30.32
C ARG A 9 20.48 47.07 29.91
N SER A 10 21.60 46.38 29.65
CA SER A 10 21.63 44.95 29.30
C SER A 10 21.33 44.06 30.51
N LYS A 11 21.79 44.43 31.70
CA LYS A 11 21.55 43.65 32.93
C LYS A 11 20.12 43.81 33.44
N LEU A 12 19.52 45.02 33.32
CA LEU A 12 18.13 45.26 33.66
C LEU A 12 17.17 44.57 32.68
N GLY A 13 17.50 44.52 31.38
CA GLY A 13 16.74 43.76 30.37
C GLY A 13 16.76 42.26 30.61
N LEU A 14 17.91 41.72 31.00
CA LEU A 14 18.05 40.28 31.30
C LEU A 14 17.31 39.88 32.58
N ALA A 15 17.39 40.71 33.64
CA ALA A 15 16.66 40.50 34.89
C ALA A 15 15.14 40.57 34.69
N GLY A 16 14.66 41.47 33.84
CA GLY A 16 13.24 41.61 33.49
C GLY A 16 12.72 40.37 32.70
N LEU A 17 13.54 39.85 31.79
CA LEU A 17 13.21 38.63 31.02
C LEU A 17 13.17 37.38 31.91
N ILE A 18 14.11 37.23 32.84
CA ILE A 18 14.15 36.12 33.80
C ILE A 18 12.94 36.19 34.75
N LEU A 19 12.65 37.37 35.29
CA LEU A 19 11.52 37.58 36.19
C LEU A 19 10.18 37.33 35.46
N GLY A 20 10.04 37.82 34.22
CA GLY A 20 8.88 37.56 33.37
C GLY A 20 8.70 36.08 33.04
N GLY A 21 9.80 35.37 32.74
CA GLY A 21 9.80 33.94 32.49
C GLY A 21 9.41 33.11 33.71
N VAL A 22 9.91 33.48 34.90
CA VAL A 22 9.55 32.79 36.16
C VAL A 22 8.09 33.05 36.54
N ILE A 23 7.57 34.28 36.37
CA ILE A 23 6.16 34.58 36.62
C ILE A 23 5.26 33.80 35.63
N LEU A 24 5.64 33.70 34.35
CA LEU A 24 4.90 32.95 33.37
C LEU A 24 4.88 31.46 33.72
N LEU A 25 6.02 30.90 34.16
CA LEU A 25 6.15 29.50 34.57
C LEU A 25 5.31 29.22 35.84
N VAL A 26 5.31 30.12 36.82
CA VAL A 26 4.51 29.99 38.04
C VAL A 26 3.01 30.08 37.73
N VAL A 27 2.61 30.98 36.84
CA VAL A 27 1.21 31.08 36.38
C VAL A 27 0.80 29.79 35.63
N LEU A 28 1.66 29.24 34.76
CA LEU A 28 1.38 27.98 34.07
C LEU A 28 1.26 26.77 35.04
N VAL A 29 2.13 26.72 36.06
CA VAL A 29 2.10 25.62 37.06
C VAL A 29 0.91 25.78 38.01
N LEU A 30 0.51 26.99 38.34
CA LEU A 30 -0.67 27.25 39.20
C LEU A 30 -2.01 27.11 38.44
N SER A 31 -1.98 27.15 37.09
CA SER A 31 -3.16 26.95 36.24
C SER A 31 -3.48 25.47 35.98
N THR A 32 -2.58 24.55 36.32
CA THR A 32 -2.85 23.12 36.34
C THR A 32 -3.48 22.70 37.67
N THR A 33 -4.64 23.26 38.01
CA THR A 33 -5.50 22.60 38.97
C THR A 33 -5.92 21.26 38.33
N PRO A 34 -5.67 20.12 38.95
CA PRO A 34 -6.29 18.87 38.50
C PRO A 34 -7.80 19.14 38.54
N VAL A 35 -8.43 19.18 37.37
CA VAL A 35 -9.88 19.01 37.29
C VAL A 35 -10.13 17.69 38.00
N ALA A 36 -10.62 17.73 39.23
CA ALA A 36 -11.11 16.55 39.87
C ALA A 36 -12.19 16.02 38.92
N ALA A 37 -11.92 14.87 38.30
CA ALA A 37 -12.92 14.15 37.56
C ALA A 37 -14.12 14.06 38.49
N ALA A 38 -15.26 14.60 38.06
CA ALA A 38 -16.51 14.38 38.81
C ALA A 38 -16.62 12.87 39.05
N PRO A 39 -17.01 12.43 40.22
CA PRO A 39 -17.24 11.00 40.46
C PRO A 39 -18.22 10.57 39.38
N GLN A 40 -17.76 9.80 38.41
CA GLN A 40 -18.65 9.10 37.51
C GLN A 40 -19.44 8.17 38.41
N VAL A 41 -20.74 8.42 38.48
CA VAL A 41 -21.68 7.41 38.99
C VAL A 41 -21.51 6.24 38.04
N GLN A 42 -20.70 5.26 38.44
CA GLN A 42 -20.68 3.95 37.82
C GLN A 42 -22.05 3.33 38.13
N GLY A 43 -23.04 3.62 37.27
CA GLY A 43 -24.10 2.67 37.07
C GLY A 43 -23.41 1.40 36.58
N ASP A 44 -23.70 0.28 37.18
CA ASP A 44 -23.17 -1.03 36.78
C ASP A 44 -23.31 -1.15 35.25
N GLN A 45 -22.20 -0.96 34.52
CA GLN A 45 -22.16 -1.22 33.08
C GLN A 45 -22.46 -2.73 32.93
N PRO A 46 -23.35 -3.11 32.00
CA PRO A 46 -23.66 -4.51 31.82
C PRO A 46 -22.37 -5.27 31.47
N THR A 47 -22.12 -6.35 32.18
CA THR A 47 -20.99 -7.24 31.92
C THR A 47 -21.27 -8.12 30.69
N ASP A 48 -20.23 -8.70 30.10
CA ASP A 48 -20.40 -9.64 29.00
C ASP A 48 -21.28 -10.83 29.33
N GLU A 49 -21.21 -11.34 30.60
CA GLU A 49 -22.10 -12.40 31.09
C GLU A 49 -23.56 -11.96 31.04
N THR A 50 -23.84 -10.70 31.35
CA THR A 50 -25.22 -10.16 31.29
C THR A 50 -25.73 -10.18 29.84
N CYS A 51 -24.91 -9.81 28.87
CA CYS A 51 -25.25 -9.83 27.45
C CYS A 51 -25.43 -11.27 26.95
N LEU A 52 -24.48 -12.14 27.27
CA LEU A 52 -24.46 -13.54 26.86
C LEU A 52 -25.63 -14.37 27.52
N ALA A 53 -26.19 -13.93 28.63
CA ALA A 53 -27.38 -14.61 29.23
C ALA A 53 -28.52 -14.77 28.20
N CYS A 54 -28.63 -13.84 27.23
CA CYS A 54 -29.57 -13.96 26.12
C CYS A 54 -28.85 -14.28 24.79
N HIS A 55 -27.80 -13.54 24.46
CA HIS A 55 -27.17 -13.60 23.14
C HIS A 55 -26.41 -14.89 22.83
N GLN A 56 -26.14 -15.76 23.80
CA GLN A 56 -25.61 -17.12 23.56
C GLN A 56 -26.68 -18.15 23.14
N GLN A 57 -27.95 -17.79 23.14
CA GLN A 57 -29.02 -18.72 22.77
C GLN A 57 -28.98 -19.01 21.28
N GLU A 58 -28.87 -20.26 20.90
CA GLU A 58 -28.80 -20.71 19.53
C GLU A 58 -30.04 -20.27 18.72
N GLY A 59 -29.82 -19.70 17.53
CA GLY A 59 -30.90 -19.27 16.64
C GLY A 59 -31.62 -17.99 17.08
N MET A 60 -31.09 -17.25 18.05
CA MET A 60 -31.67 -15.96 18.43
C MET A 60 -31.60 -14.97 17.30
N THR A 61 -32.73 -14.37 16.94
CA THR A 61 -32.87 -13.37 15.88
C THR A 61 -33.59 -12.13 16.38
N ALA A 62 -33.15 -10.97 15.92
CA ALA A 62 -33.86 -9.70 16.05
C ALA A 62 -34.48 -9.27 14.69
N GLN A 63 -35.49 -8.43 14.74
CA GLN A 63 -36.06 -7.79 13.55
C GLN A 63 -35.59 -6.35 13.50
N ILE A 64 -34.85 -5.98 12.46
CA ILE A 64 -34.40 -4.62 12.25
C ILE A 64 -34.97 -4.12 10.93
N GLY A 65 -35.82 -3.10 10.97
CA GLY A 65 -36.49 -2.60 9.78
C GLY A 65 -37.38 -3.64 9.06
N GLY A 66 -37.79 -4.70 9.77
CA GLY A 66 -38.54 -5.80 9.18
C GLY A 66 -37.68 -6.92 8.59
N GLU A 67 -36.35 -6.81 8.65
CA GLU A 67 -35.40 -7.83 8.20
C GLU A 67 -34.84 -8.61 9.40
N PRO A 68 -34.68 -9.94 9.29
CA PRO A 68 -34.12 -10.75 10.36
C PRO A 68 -32.59 -10.58 10.45
N LEU A 69 -32.08 -10.32 11.64
CA LEU A 69 -30.68 -10.34 11.96
C LEU A 69 -30.40 -11.43 12.99
N VAL A 70 -29.47 -12.33 12.72
CA VAL A 70 -28.99 -13.30 13.71
C VAL A 70 -28.15 -12.56 14.74
N VAL A 71 -28.57 -12.61 15.99
CA VAL A 71 -27.92 -11.92 17.12
C VAL A 71 -27.33 -12.92 18.13
N THR A 72 -27.26 -14.20 17.77
CA THR A 72 -26.58 -15.24 18.55
C THR A 72 -25.06 -15.01 18.50
N ILE A 73 -24.44 -14.96 19.65
CA ILE A 73 -22.99 -14.93 19.85
C ILE A 73 -22.53 -16.26 20.44
N ASP A 74 -21.58 -16.90 19.78
CA ASP A 74 -20.89 -18.08 20.29
C ASP A 74 -19.80 -17.63 21.29
N PRO A 75 -19.94 -17.91 22.60
CA PRO A 75 -19.00 -17.41 23.61
C PRO A 75 -17.58 -17.95 23.43
N GLU A 76 -17.41 -19.19 22.95
CA GLU A 76 -16.12 -19.82 22.77
C GLU A 76 -15.39 -19.18 21.58
N LYS A 77 -16.10 -18.93 20.47
CA LYS A 77 -15.54 -18.24 19.31
C LYS A 77 -15.19 -16.79 19.64
N TYR A 78 -16.04 -16.09 20.41
CA TYR A 78 -15.71 -14.74 20.85
C TYR A 78 -14.47 -14.75 21.74
N ALA A 79 -14.41 -15.60 22.76
CA ALA A 79 -13.26 -15.70 23.66
C ALA A 79 -11.95 -16.04 22.95
N SER A 80 -12.01 -16.80 21.86
CA SER A 80 -10.84 -17.15 21.03
C SER A 80 -10.53 -16.12 19.94
N SER A 81 -11.40 -15.14 19.72
CA SER A 81 -11.17 -14.04 18.76
C SER A 81 -10.07 -13.08 19.24
N VAL A 82 -9.58 -12.20 18.33
CA VAL A 82 -8.62 -11.15 18.72
C VAL A 82 -9.18 -10.24 19.81
N HIS A 83 -10.47 -9.90 19.77
CA HIS A 83 -11.10 -9.03 20.74
C HIS A 83 -11.32 -9.73 22.07
N GLY A 84 -11.78 -10.97 22.06
CA GLY A 84 -11.94 -11.76 23.28
C GLY A 84 -10.62 -12.02 24.01
N THR A 85 -9.53 -12.32 23.27
CA THR A 85 -8.19 -12.52 23.86
C THR A 85 -7.58 -11.24 24.45
N GLU A 86 -8.00 -10.07 23.99
CA GLU A 86 -7.58 -8.76 24.54
C GLU A 86 -8.61 -8.22 25.56
N ASN A 87 -9.62 -9.01 25.96
CA ASN A 87 -10.68 -8.69 26.93
C ASN A 87 -11.49 -7.42 26.58
N ILE A 88 -11.80 -7.22 25.30
CA ILE A 88 -12.67 -6.12 24.86
C ILE A 88 -14.12 -6.47 25.24
N ALA A 89 -14.78 -5.61 25.99
CA ALA A 89 -16.15 -5.85 26.41
C ALA A 89 -17.18 -5.56 25.29
N CYS A 90 -18.33 -6.22 25.35
CA CYS A 90 -19.41 -5.99 24.38
C CYS A 90 -19.77 -4.50 24.26
N VAL A 91 -19.85 -3.78 25.36
CA VAL A 91 -20.21 -2.35 25.43
C VAL A 91 -19.12 -1.40 24.91
N ASP A 92 -17.89 -1.86 24.72
CA ASP A 92 -16.83 -1.05 24.12
C ASP A 92 -17.14 -0.75 22.64
N CYS A 93 -17.79 -1.68 21.97
CA CYS A 93 -18.24 -1.56 20.58
C CYS A 93 -19.73 -1.16 20.50
N HIS A 94 -20.61 -1.80 21.28
CA HIS A 94 -22.04 -1.54 21.34
C HIS A 94 -22.35 -0.35 22.26
N THR A 95 -21.80 0.82 21.93
CA THR A 95 -21.86 2.03 22.75
C THR A 95 -23.24 2.66 22.87
N ASN A 96 -24.17 2.24 22.03
CA ASN A 96 -25.58 2.62 22.06
C ASN A 96 -26.39 1.84 23.10
N ILE A 97 -25.81 0.76 23.67
CA ILE A 97 -26.46 -0.05 24.72
C ILE A 97 -26.10 0.52 26.11
N THR A 98 -27.05 1.21 26.71
CA THR A 98 -26.83 1.93 27.99
C THR A 98 -27.51 1.28 29.17
N GLY A 99 -28.19 0.16 29.00
CA GLY A 99 -28.90 -0.54 30.05
C GLY A 99 -29.27 -1.97 29.70
N PHE A 100 -29.81 -2.71 30.66
CA PHE A 100 -30.22 -4.11 30.53
C PHE A 100 -31.57 -4.34 31.24
N PRO A 101 -32.56 -4.99 30.61
CA PRO A 101 -32.62 -5.24 29.15
C PRO A 101 -32.59 -3.94 28.36
N HIS A 102 -31.92 -3.97 27.20
CA HIS A 102 -31.81 -2.80 26.35
C HIS A 102 -33.06 -2.60 25.47
N PRO A 103 -33.38 -1.37 25.06
CA PRO A 103 -34.48 -1.12 24.11
C PRO A 103 -34.17 -1.76 22.75
N GLU A 104 -35.23 -1.90 21.93
CA GLU A 104 -35.05 -2.35 20.54
C GLU A 104 -34.15 -1.41 19.73
N VAL A 105 -33.39 -2.00 18.79
CA VAL A 105 -32.56 -1.25 17.85
C VAL A 105 -33.44 -0.52 16.87
N THR A 106 -33.19 0.76 16.65
CA THR A 106 -34.01 1.66 15.82
C THR A 106 -33.47 1.84 14.40
N ALA A 107 -32.40 1.17 14.02
CA ALA A 107 -31.88 1.19 12.65
C ALA A 107 -32.92 0.69 11.64
N SER A 108 -32.92 1.26 10.41
CA SER A 108 -33.90 0.95 9.39
C SER A 108 -33.64 -0.37 8.65
N SER A 109 -32.45 -0.94 8.83
CA SER A 109 -32.05 -2.25 8.28
C SER A 109 -30.85 -2.82 9.06
N PRO A 110 -30.52 -4.12 8.91
CA PRO A 110 -29.26 -4.67 9.41
C PRO A 110 -28.03 -3.95 8.87
N ARG A 111 -28.12 -3.47 7.63
CA ARG A 111 -27.03 -2.69 7.01
C ARG A 111 -26.85 -1.35 7.70
N ASP A 112 -27.92 -0.59 7.92
CA ASP A 112 -27.85 0.68 8.65
C ASP A 112 -27.28 0.49 10.05
N PHE A 113 -27.67 -0.58 10.72
CA PHE A 113 -27.10 -0.92 12.02
C PHE A 113 -25.56 -1.13 11.95
N SER A 114 -25.06 -1.79 10.91
CA SER A 114 -23.62 -1.93 10.69
C SER A 114 -22.96 -0.59 10.40
N LEU A 115 -23.61 0.28 9.61
CA LEU A 115 -23.12 1.62 9.28
C LEU A 115 -23.10 2.57 10.49
N GLU A 116 -24.02 2.40 11.44
CA GLU A 116 -24.02 3.15 12.70
C GLU A 116 -22.88 2.73 13.64
N LEU A 117 -22.51 1.44 13.65
CA LEU A 117 -21.55 0.89 14.62
C LEU A 117 -20.10 0.87 14.13
N TYR A 118 -19.85 0.67 12.83
CA TYR A 118 -18.46 0.53 12.35
C TYR A 118 -17.54 1.71 12.71
N PRO A 119 -18.00 2.97 12.86
CA PRO A 119 -17.14 4.06 13.29
C PRO A 119 -16.56 3.89 14.69
N THR A 120 -17.14 2.99 15.52
CA THR A 120 -16.59 2.71 16.86
C THR A 120 -15.21 2.06 16.79
N CYS A 121 -14.89 1.37 15.68
CA CYS A 121 -13.59 0.72 15.45
C CYS A 121 -12.42 1.71 15.56
N GLN A 122 -12.60 2.97 15.16
CA GLN A 122 -11.57 4.02 15.21
C GLN A 122 -11.03 4.29 16.62
N LYS A 123 -11.77 3.94 17.67
CA LYS A 123 -11.33 4.16 19.06
C LYS A 123 -10.02 3.45 19.39
N CYS A 124 -9.81 2.27 18.79
CA CYS A 124 -8.63 1.44 18.99
C CYS A 124 -7.83 1.27 17.68
N HIS A 125 -8.48 1.30 16.52
CA HIS A 125 -7.90 1.08 15.19
C HIS A 125 -7.86 2.37 14.36
N LEU A 126 -7.37 3.47 14.95
CA LEU A 126 -7.39 4.80 14.32
C LEU A 126 -6.61 4.82 13.00
N GLU A 127 -5.41 4.25 12.97
CA GLU A 127 -4.55 4.22 11.78
C GLU A 127 -5.22 3.47 10.62
N GLN A 128 -5.81 2.31 10.90
CA GLN A 128 -6.53 1.52 9.90
C GLN A 128 -7.79 2.25 9.42
N TYR A 129 -8.51 2.88 10.34
CA TYR A 129 -9.70 3.66 10.02
C TYR A 129 -9.35 4.85 9.10
N GLU A 130 -8.33 5.63 9.46
CA GLU A 130 -7.85 6.76 8.64
C GLU A 130 -7.40 6.29 7.25
N SER A 131 -6.70 5.15 7.16
CA SER A 131 -6.29 4.55 5.88
C SER A 131 -7.48 4.19 4.98
N THR A 132 -8.65 3.86 5.54
CA THR A 132 -9.84 3.57 4.71
C THR A 132 -10.46 4.80 4.07
N LEU A 133 -10.23 6.01 4.61
CA LEU A 133 -10.88 7.23 4.12
C LEU A 133 -10.57 7.53 2.65
N ASP A 134 -9.38 7.14 2.18
CA ASP A 134 -8.95 7.29 0.79
C ASP A 134 -9.29 6.08 -0.10
N SER A 135 -9.92 5.05 0.45
CA SER A 135 -10.26 3.84 -0.29
C SER A 135 -11.43 4.04 -1.28
N VAL A 136 -11.50 3.19 -2.29
CA VAL A 136 -12.64 3.18 -3.22
C VAL A 136 -13.96 2.86 -2.53
N HIS A 137 -13.93 2.01 -1.49
CA HIS A 137 -15.13 1.65 -0.73
C HIS A 137 -15.66 2.84 0.05
N GLN A 138 -14.80 3.57 0.74
CA GLN A 138 -15.22 4.76 1.49
C GLN A 138 -15.71 5.88 0.58
N ARG A 139 -15.06 6.07 -0.59
CA ARG A 139 -15.56 7.02 -1.59
C ARG A 139 -16.94 6.63 -2.13
N ALA A 140 -17.17 5.35 -2.40
CA ALA A 140 -18.46 4.85 -2.84
C ALA A 140 -19.54 5.05 -1.76
N LEU A 141 -19.20 4.77 -0.50
CA LEU A 141 -20.10 5.01 0.64
C LEU A 141 -20.46 6.50 0.77
N ALA A 142 -19.47 7.39 0.67
CA ALA A 142 -19.68 8.84 0.71
C ALA A 142 -20.55 9.37 -0.47
N GLN A 143 -20.59 8.63 -1.57
CA GLN A 143 -21.46 8.92 -2.73
C GLN A 143 -22.87 8.31 -2.58
N GLY A 144 -23.19 7.71 -1.44
CA GLY A 144 -24.51 7.14 -1.14
C GLY A 144 -24.66 5.67 -1.53
N ASN A 145 -23.59 4.97 -1.88
CA ASN A 145 -23.64 3.52 -2.06
C ASN A 145 -23.50 2.81 -0.73
N GLU A 146 -24.63 2.56 -0.07
CA GLU A 146 -24.66 1.88 1.24
C GLU A 146 -24.17 0.44 1.20
N ASN A 147 -24.05 -0.18 0.02
CA ASN A 147 -23.47 -1.52 -0.13
C ASN A 147 -21.92 -1.51 -0.23
N ALA A 148 -21.28 -0.35 -0.20
CA ALA A 148 -19.83 -0.28 -0.18
C ALA A 148 -19.28 -0.85 1.13
N ALA A 149 -18.18 -1.63 1.06
CA ALA A 149 -17.65 -2.35 2.20
C ALA A 149 -17.16 -1.41 3.32
N VAL A 150 -17.49 -1.77 4.56
CA VAL A 150 -16.97 -1.17 5.79
C VAL A 150 -16.22 -2.23 6.60
N CYS A 151 -15.66 -1.87 7.75
CA CYS A 151 -14.80 -2.75 8.55
C CYS A 151 -15.42 -4.13 8.79
N THR A 152 -16.72 -4.16 9.12
CA THR A 152 -17.44 -5.40 9.48
C THR A 152 -17.75 -6.32 8.30
N ASP A 153 -17.63 -5.85 7.08
CA ASP A 153 -17.80 -6.69 5.88
C ASP A 153 -16.57 -7.54 5.58
N CYS A 154 -15.40 -7.08 6.03
CA CYS A 154 -14.14 -7.81 5.89
C CYS A 154 -13.73 -8.51 7.18
N HIS A 155 -14.04 -7.93 8.33
CA HIS A 155 -13.67 -8.41 9.66
C HIS A 155 -14.92 -8.70 10.47
N ASN A 156 -15.13 -9.97 10.84
CA ASN A 156 -16.20 -10.30 11.78
C ASN A 156 -15.74 -9.96 13.21
N PRO A 157 -16.30 -8.91 13.86
CA PRO A 157 -15.79 -8.43 15.15
C PRO A 157 -15.93 -9.45 16.27
N HIS A 158 -16.89 -10.39 16.16
CA HIS A 158 -17.16 -11.39 17.20
C HIS A 158 -16.31 -12.65 17.05
N THR A 159 -15.78 -12.93 15.87
CA THR A 159 -15.05 -14.20 15.59
C THR A 159 -13.74 -13.99 14.85
N GLN A 160 -13.28 -12.73 14.71
CA GLN A 160 -12.07 -12.41 13.94
C GLN A 160 -10.85 -13.14 14.50
N PRO A 161 -10.24 -14.08 13.76
CA PRO A 161 -8.98 -14.66 14.15
C PRO A 161 -7.83 -13.68 13.94
N ARG A 162 -6.71 -13.90 14.58
CA ARG A 162 -5.49 -13.16 14.29
C ARG A 162 -4.97 -13.56 12.90
N LEU A 163 -4.83 -12.58 12.02
CA LEU A 163 -4.36 -12.79 10.64
C LEU A 163 -2.87 -12.48 10.46
N THR A 164 -2.28 -11.73 11.40
CA THR A 164 -0.88 -11.32 11.33
C THR A 164 -0.10 -11.77 12.55
N ASN A 165 1.18 -11.98 12.39
CA ASN A 165 2.11 -12.17 13.50
C ASN A 165 2.18 -10.88 14.32
N LYS A 166 2.06 -10.98 15.65
CA LYS A 166 2.03 -9.82 16.56
C LYS A 166 3.34 -9.04 16.55
N ASP A 167 4.47 -9.73 16.33
CA ASP A 167 5.81 -9.14 16.44
C ASP A 167 6.32 -8.60 15.10
N THR A 168 6.00 -9.28 13.98
CA THR A 168 6.50 -8.91 12.64
C THR A 168 5.48 -8.18 11.79
N GLY A 169 4.18 -8.28 12.11
CA GLY A 169 3.09 -7.75 11.28
C GLY A 169 2.80 -8.57 10.02
N GLU A 170 3.61 -9.59 9.73
CA GLU A 170 3.44 -10.43 8.54
C GLU A 170 2.18 -11.31 8.63
N LEU A 171 1.57 -11.59 7.49
CA LEU A 171 0.42 -12.49 7.42
C LEU A 171 0.80 -13.90 7.93
N LEU A 172 -0.04 -14.44 8.79
CA LEU A 172 0.11 -15.81 9.28
C LEU A 172 -0.15 -16.81 8.16
N LEU A 173 0.47 -17.99 8.33
CA LEU A 173 0.24 -19.12 7.44
C LEU A 173 -1.26 -19.44 7.39
N GLY A 174 -1.82 -19.50 6.18
CA GLY A 174 -3.26 -19.72 5.98
C GLY A 174 -4.11 -18.43 5.90
N ALA A 175 -3.68 -17.30 6.46
CA ALA A 175 -4.39 -16.04 6.31
C ALA A 175 -4.49 -15.61 4.84
N ARG A 176 -3.44 -15.91 4.03
CA ARG A 176 -3.44 -15.63 2.60
C ARG A 176 -4.55 -16.38 1.82
N LEU A 177 -4.96 -17.56 2.29
CA LEU A 177 -6.07 -18.30 1.72
C LEU A 177 -7.45 -17.70 2.04
N VAL A 178 -7.57 -17.03 3.19
CA VAL A 178 -8.82 -16.40 3.63
C VAL A 178 -9.08 -15.09 2.89
N VAL A 179 -8.04 -14.32 2.60
CA VAL A 179 -8.17 -12.99 1.97
C VAL A 179 -8.98 -13.00 0.66
N PRO A 180 -8.70 -13.85 -0.33
CA PRO A 180 -9.49 -13.85 -1.57
C PRO A 180 -10.95 -14.25 -1.34
N GLN A 181 -11.22 -15.13 -0.37
CA GLN A 181 -12.58 -15.55 -0.03
C GLN A 181 -13.38 -14.39 0.62
N THR A 182 -12.72 -13.57 1.42
CA THR A 182 -13.34 -12.36 1.99
C THR A 182 -13.76 -11.39 0.88
N CYS A 183 -12.88 -11.12 -0.07
CA CYS A 183 -13.20 -10.27 -1.22
C CYS A 183 -14.30 -10.87 -2.10
N ALA A 184 -14.33 -12.19 -2.25
CA ALA A 184 -15.28 -12.93 -3.06
C ALA A 184 -16.74 -12.79 -2.60
N GLN A 185 -17.00 -12.39 -1.36
CA GLN A 185 -18.35 -12.15 -0.85
C GLN A 185 -19.10 -11.12 -1.70
N CYS A 186 -18.38 -10.13 -2.27
CA CYS A 186 -18.94 -9.12 -3.17
C CYS A 186 -18.33 -9.20 -4.57
N HIS A 187 -17.04 -9.57 -4.70
CA HIS A 187 -16.29 -9.62 -5.95
C HIS A 187 -16.15 -11.06 -6.49
N SER A 188 -17.23 -11.84 -6.49
CA SER A 188 -17.23 -13.27 -6.83
C SER A 188 -16.72 -13.57 -8.24
N THR A 189 -17.10 -12.75 -9.23
CA THR A 189 -16.66 -12.92 -10.64
C THR A 189 -15.15 -12.70 -10.77
N ILE A 190 -14.61 -11.68 -10.10
CA ILE A 190 -13.18 -11.39 -10.11
C ILE A 190 -12.41 -12.51 -9.40
N PHE A 191 -12.92 -12.99 -8.27
CA PHE A 191 -12.33 -14.12 -7.56
C PHE A 191 -12.27 -15.38 -8.42
N GLU A 192 -13.35 -15.71 -9.15
CA GLU A 192 -13.37 -16.88 -10.01
C GLU A 192 -12.35 -16.76 -11.16
N THR A 193 -12.20 -15.57 -11.74
CA THR A 193 -11.16 -15.29 -12.74
C THR A 193 -9.75 -15.44 -12.15
N TYR A 194 -9.52 -14.84 -10.97
CA TYR A 194 -8.25 -14.94 -10.25
C TYR A 194 -7.91 -16.40 -9.91
N ARG A 195 -8.86 -17.18 -9.43
CA ARG A 195 -8.67 -18.58 -9.05
C ARG A 195 -8.15 -19.43 -10.21
N GLN A 196 -8.51 -19.08 -11.44
CA GLN A 196 -8.06 -19.75 -12.66
C GLN A 196 -6.72 -19.25 -13.19
N SER A 197 -6.20 -18.14 -12.65
CA SER A 197 -4.90 -17.60 -13.03
C SER A 197 -3.73 -18.41 -12.45
N VAL A 198 -2.51 -18.16 -12.96
CA VAL A 198 -1.32 -18.84 -12.41
C VAL A 198 -1.12 -18.56 -10.92
N HIS A 199 -1.43 -17.34 -10.47
CA HIS A 199 -1.30 -16.96 -9.07
C HIS A 199 -2.41 -17.57 -8.22
N GLY A 200 -3.65 -17.47 -8.69
CA GLY A 200 -4.80 -17.96 -7.95
C GLY A 200 -4.83 -19.49 -7.84
N ALA A 201 -4.54 -20.19 -8.92
CA ALA A 201 -4.43 -21.66 -8.91
C ALA A 201 -3.30 -22.13 -7.97
N ALA A 202 -2.13 -21.52 -8.05
CA ALA A 202 -1.02 -21.85 -7.16
C ALA A 202 -1.39 -21.61 -5.68
N LEU A 203 -2.15 -20.55 -5.37
CA LEU A 203 -2.62 -20.30 -4.01
C LEU A 203 -3.68 -21.31 -3.55
N THR A 204 -4.73 -21.49 -4.37
CA THR A 204 -5.95 -22.19 -3.92
C THR A 204 -5.88 -23.72 -4.11
N GLU A 205 -5.14 -24.20 -5.11
CA GLU A 205 -5.03 -25.62 -5.45
C GLU A 205 -3.73 -26.24 -4.92
N GLU A 206 -2.62 -25.48 -4.96
CA GLU A 206 -1.31 -25.96 -4.53
C GLU A 206 -0.95 -25.51 -3.10
N GLY A 207 -1.70 -24.58 -2.51
CA GLY A 207 -1.42 -24.00 -1.18
C GLY A 207 -0.15 -23.16 -1.14
N ASN A 208 0.31 -22.68 -2.29
CA ASN A 208 1.52 -21.87 -2.40
C ASN A 208 1.29 -20.46 -1.85
N GLN A 209 1.94 -20.14 -0.75
CA GLN A 209 1.78 -18.86 -0.06
C GLN A 209 2.76 -17.76 -0.53
N HIS A 210 3.61 -18.07 -1.48
CA HIS A 210 4.53 -17.09 -2.08
C HIS A 210 3.92 -16.29 -3.24
N VAL A 211 2.72 -16.67 -3.69
CA VAL A 211 2.02 -15.98 -4.77
C VAL A 211 1.14 -14.84 -4.22
N PRO A 212 0.90 -13.76 -4.99
CA PRO A 212 0.12 -12.63 -4.53
C PRO A 212 -1.36 -12.99 -4.34
N THR A 213 -1.98 -12.38 -3.34
CA THR A 213 -3.44 -12.33 -3.13
C THR A 213 -3.99 -10.97 -3.56
N CYS A 214 -5.28 -10.74 -3.38
CA CYS A 214 -5.92 -9.47 -3.74
C CYS A 214 -5.23 -8.25 -3.12
N ILE A 215 -4.85 -8.34 -1.84
CA ILE A 215 -4.27 -7.23 -1.09
C ILE A 215 -2.83 -6.89 -1.48
N ASP A 216 -2.10 -7.83 -2.06
CA ASP A 216 -0.72 -7.57 -2.50
C ASP A 216 -0.69 -6.63 -3.72
N CYS A 217 -1.79 -6.57 -4.49
CA CYS A 217 -1.93 -5.67 -5.63
C CYS A 217 -2.77 -4.44 -5.33
N HIS A 218 -3.84 -4.58 -4.53
CA HIS A 218 -4.82 -3.53 -4.30
C HIS A 218 -4.64 -2.79 -2.97
N GLY A 219 -3.76 -3.27 -2.08
CA GLY A 219 -3.69 -2.81 -0.71
C GLY A 219 -4.79 -3.41 0.16
N VAL A 220 -4.84 -3.03 1.44
CA VAL A 220 -5.78 -3.63 2.41
C VAL A 220 -6.81 -2.62 2.91
N HIS A 221 -6.41 -1.54 3.55
CA HIS A 221 -7.33 -0.51 4.06
C HIS A 221 -7.45 0.69 3.11
N ASN A 222 -6.38 1.02 2.42
CA ASN A 222 -6.29 2.12 1.45
C ASN A 222 -6.48 1.64 0.00
N ILE A 223 -7.44 0.76 -0.24
CA ILE A 223 -7.67 0.19 -1.57
C ILE A 223 -7.91 1.32 -2.58
N GLY A 224 -6.90 1.54 -3.45
CA GLY A 224 -6.92 2.57 -4.47
C GLY A 224 -7.87 2.25 -5.63
N ASP A 225 -8.13 3.24 -6.48
CA ASP A 225 -8.92 3.05 -7.68
C ASP A 225 -8.08 2.34 -8.76
N PRO A 226 -8.38 1.06 -9.08
CA PRO A 226 -7.62 0.31 -10.07
C PRO A 226 -7.84 0.81 -11.51
N THR A 227 -8.80 1.71 -11.73
CA THR A 227 -9.06 2.32 -13.04
C THR A 227 -8.33 3.65 -13.23
N SER A 228 -7.66 4.15 -12.20
CA SER A 228 -6.92 5.40 -12.24
C SER A 228 -5.64 5.27 -13.07
N ASN A 229 -5.20 6.40 -13.67
CA ASN A 229 -3.95 6.43 -14.41
C ASN A 229 -2.73 6.18 -13.49
N SER A 230 -2.76 6.67 -12.25
CA SER A 230 -1.70 6.44 -11.27
C SER A 230 -1.55 4.95 -10.94
N PHE A 231 -2.64 4.24 -10.72
CA PHE A 231 -2.59 2.79 -10.52
C PHE A 231 -2.03 2.09 -11.75
N ARG A 232 -2.50 2.44 -12.96
CA ARG A 232 -2.00 1.86 -14.20
C ARG A 232 -0.50 2.09 -14.38
N ASN A 233 -0.02 3.32 -14.16
CA ASN A 233 1.38 3.68 -14.34
C ASN A 233 2.29 2.99 -13.30
N SER A 234 1.78 2.66 -12.11
CA SER A 234 2.53 1.95 -11.07
C SER A 234 2.58 0.42 -11.25
N ILE A 235 1.80 -0.16 -12.18
CA ILE A 235 1.76 -1.62 -12.38
C ILE A 235 3.14 -2.26 -12.59
N PRO A 236 4.09 -1.69 -13.36
CA PRO A 236 5.41 -2.30 -13.50
C PRO A 236 6.18 -2.38 -12.19
N ALA A 237 6.14 -1.34 -11.36
CA ALA A 237 6.77 -1.35 -10.05
C ALA A 237 6.10 -2.35 -9.12
N LEU A 238 4.77 -2.40 -9.11
CA LEU A 238 3.98 -3.35 -8.33
C LEU A 238 4.33 -4.81 -8.66
N CYS A 239 4.40 -5.15 -9.94
CA CYS A 239 4.81 -6.51 -10.35
C CYS A 239 6.26 -6.80 -9.96
N ALA A 240 7.13 -5.79 -10.05
CA ALA A 240 8.56 -5.91 -9.75
C ALA A 240 8.83 -6.22 -8.27
N GLU A 241 7.97 -5.85 -7.33
CA GLU A 241 8.14 -6.16 -5.89
C GLU A 241 8.44 -7.65 -5.66
N CYS A 242 7.79 -8.53 -6.43
CA CYS A 242 8.06 -9.97 -6.38
C CYS A 242 8.97 -10.43 -7.53
N HIS A 243 8.70 -9.98 -8.76
CA HIS A 243 9.38 -10.50 -9.95
C HIS A 243 10.82 -10.06 -10.11
N THR A 244 11.34 -9.14 -9.28
CA THR A 244 12.78 -8.83 -9.17
C THR A 244 13.44 -9.45 -7.94
N ASN A 245 12.68 -10.14 -7.10
CA ASN A 245 13.21 -10.81 -5.91
C ASN A 245 13.87 -12.14 -6.29
N GLU A 246 15.22 -12.17 -6.29
CA GLU A 246 16.00 -13.35 -6.65
C GLU A 246 15.69 -14.56 -5.77
N THR A 247 15.55 -14.35 -4.46
CA THR A 247 15.29 -15.45 -3.51
C THR A 247 13.95 -16.12 -3.82
N LEU A 248 12.96 -15.35 -4.22
CA LEU A 248 11.63 -15.83 -4.56
C LEU A 248 11.60 -16.43 -5.97
N MET A 249 12.03 -15.69 -6.98
CA MET A 249 11.87 -16.07 -8.39
C MET A 249 12.75 -17.25 -8.80
N ASN A 250 13.94 -17.42 -8.22
CA ASN A 250 14.82 -18.55 -8.49
C ASN A 250 14.19 -19.90 -8.12
N GLN A 251 13.26 -19.94 -7.16
CA GLN A 251 12.51 -21.15 -6.79
C GLN A 251 11.61 -21.65 -7.95
N TYR A 252 11.19 -20.72 -8.83
CA TYR A 252 10.30 -20.98 -9.95
C TYR A 252 11.02 -20.96 -11.30
N GLY A 253 12.33 -20.73 -11.33
CA GLY A 253 13.12 -20.60 -12.56
C GLY A 253 12.72 -19.38 -13.42
N ILE A 254 12.20 -18.32 -12.78
CA ILE A 254 11.79 -17.09 -13.45
C ILE A 254 12.93 -16.08 -13.38
N SER A 255 13.25 -15.42 -14.52
CA SER A 255 14.25 -14.35 -14.56
C SER A 255 13.82 -13.14 -13.74
N THR A 256 14.76 -12.58 -12.97
CA THR A 256 14.54 -11.37 -12.17
C THR A 256 14.83 -10.07 -12.92
N ASN A 257 15.30 -10.14 -14.17
CA ASN A 257 15.63 -8.97 -15.00
C ASN A 257 14.41 -8.44 -15.77
N VAL A 258 13.20 -8.85 -15.39
CA VAL A 258 11.96 -8.50 -16.12
C VAL A 258 11.67 -7.00 -16.11
N LEU A 259 11.91 -6.32 -14.98
CA LEU A 259 11.72 -4.87 -14.90
C LEU A 259 12.79 -4.11 -15.69
N ASP A 260 14.06 -4.47 -15.52
CA ASP A 260 15.17 -3.79 -16.19
C ASP A 260 15.07 -3.90 -17.72
N THR A 261 14.72 -5.08 -18.22
CA THR A 261 14.53 -5.30 -19.66
C THR A 261 13.28 -4.61 -20.20
N TYR A 262 12.20 -4.52 -19.39
CA TYR A 262 11.03 -3.73 -19.77
C TYR A 262 11.32 -2.23 -19.80
N VAL A 263 11.97 -1.68 -18.77
CA VAL A 263 12.32 -0.25 -18.70
C VAL A 263 13.36 0.14 -19.76
N ALA A 264 14.18 -0.80 -20.20
CA ALA A 264 15.15 -0.55 -21.28
C ALA A 264 14.50 -0.41 -22.67
N ASP A 265 13.24 -0.85 -22.83
CA ASP A 265 12.53 -0.67 -24.08
C ASP A 265 11.74 0.65 -24.13
N PHE A 266 11.28 1.03 -25.34
CA PHE A 266 10.57 2.29 -25.56
C PHE A 266 9.26 2.39 -24.77
N HIS A 267 8.53 1.28 -24.57
CA HIS A 267 7.28 1.26 -23.82
C HIS A 267 7.54 1.52 -22.34
N GLY A 268 8.41 0.73 -21.76
CA GLY A 268 8.71 0.80 -20.32
C GLY A 268 9.41 2.08 -19.91
N THR A 269 10.35 2.59 -20.72
CA THR A 269 10.99 3.89 -20.47
C THR A 269 9.95 5.01 -20.35
N THR A 270 8.94 5.01 -21.25
CA THR A 270 7.89 6.03 -21.22
C THR A 270 7.00 5.87 -19.98
N VAL A 271 6.57 4.65 -19.66
CA VAL A 271 5.71 4.40 -18.47
C VAL A 271 6.43 4.82 -17.21
N LYS A 272 7.70 4.44 -17.04
CA LYS A 272 8.52 4.83 -15.89
C LYS A 272 8.63 6.35 -15.73
N MET A 273 8.84 7.06 -16.84
CA MET A 273 8.90 8.52 -16.82
C MET A 273 7.56 9.14 -16.35
N PHE A 274 6.42 8.56 -16.76
CA PHE A 274 5.11 9.03 -16.33
C PHE A 274 4.84 8.70 -14.87
N GLU A 275 5.16 7.49 -14.42
CA GLU A 275 5.06 7.08 -13.02
C GLU A 275 5.78 8.07 -12.09
N GLU A 276 7.02 8.44 -12.43
CA GLU A 276 7.86 9.30 -11.60
C GLU A 276 7.46 10.78 -11.64
N ASN A 277 6.99 11.30 -12.77
CA ASN A 277 6.83 12.74 -12.96
C ASN A 277 5.37 13.18 -13.18
N TYR A 278 4.54 12.30 -13.70
CA TYR A 278 3.14 12.59 -14.09
C TYR A 278 2.22 11.39 -13.80
N PRO A 279 2.17 10.87 -12.57
CA PRO A 279 1.50 9.60 -12.28
C PRO A 279 0.02 9.58 -12.70
N ASP A 280 -0.68 10.70 -12.56
CA ASP A 280 -2.11 10.82 -12.89
C ASP A 280 -2.40 11.06 -14.38
N GLN A 281 -1.36 11.19 -15.21
CA GLN A 281 -1.55 11.39 -16.64
C GLN A 281 -1.64 10.04 -17.38
N PRO A 282 -2.54 9.92 -18.36
CA PRO A 282 -2.65 8.69 -19.15
C PRO A 282 -1.42 8.49 -20.02
N THR A 283 -0.88 7.28 -20.02
CA THR A 283 0.06 6.84 -21.03
C THR A 283 -0.65 5.95 -22.06
N ASN A 284 -0.26 6.04 -23.31
CA ASN A 284 -0.72 5.13 -24.36
C ASN A 284 0.28 3.96 -24.59
N LYS A 285 1.10 3.66 -23.57
CA LYS A 285 2.08 2.59 -23.61
C LYS A 285 1.60 1.40 -22.82
N PRO A 286 1.88 0.17 -23.26
CA PRO A 286 1.48 -1.02 -22.54
C PRO A 286 2.26 -1.17 -21.24
N VAL A 287 1.56 -1.55 -20.19
CA VAL A 287 2.11 -2.02 -18.92
C VAL A 287 2.04 -3.55 -18.87
N CYS A 288 2.59 -4.16 -17.83
CA CYS A 288 2.68 -5.62 -17.72
C CYS A 288 1.34 -6.32 -17.99
N THR A 289 0.26 -5.78 -17.44
CA THR A 289 -1.09 -6.37 -17.55
C THR A 289 -1.71 -6.30 -18.94
N ASP A 290 -1.28 -5.41 -19.81
CA ASP A 290 -1.81 -5.36 -21.19
C ASP A 290 -1.40 -6.59 -22.01
N CYS A 291 -0.26 -7.19 -21.66
CA CYS A 291 0.19 -8.43 -22.30
C CYS A 291 -0.15 -9.66 -21.48
N HIS A 292 0.03 -9.61 -20.17
CA HIS A 292 -0.11 -10.77 -19.27
C HIS A 292 -1.52 -10.97 -18.71
N GLY A 293 -2.42 -9.99 -18.81
CA GLY A 293 -3.74 -9.99 -18.14
C GLY A 293 -3.68 -9.40 -16.73
N PHE A 294 -4.85 -9.22 -16.12
CA PHE A 294 -5.00 -8.69 -14.76
C PHE A 294 -5.25 -9.80 -13.75
N HIS A 295 -6.48 -10.26 -13.69
CA HIS A 295 -6.89 -11.35 -12.81
C HIS A 295 -6.82 -12.71 -13.50
N ASP A 296 -6.65 -12.73 -14.81
CA ASP A 296 -6.58 -13.87 -15.72
C ASP A 296 -5.15 -14.16 -16.18
N ILE A 297 -4.15 -13.81 -15.38
CA ILE A 297 -2.74 -14.04 -15.73
C ILE A 297 -2.48 -15.52 -15.96
N ILE A 298 -2.04 -15.85 -17.18
CA ILE A 298 -1.70 -17.22 -17.60
C ILE A 298 -0.20 -17.37 -17.81
N ARG A 299 0.26 -18.61 -17.81
CA ARG A 299 1.67 -18.91 -18.11
C ARG A 299 2.02 -18.45 -19.53
N PRO A 300 3.18 -17.79 -19.71
CA PRO A 300 3.58 -17.34 -21.05
C PRO A 300 3.74 -18.47 -22.07
N ASP A 301 4.00 -19.70 -21.60
CA ASP A 301 4.19 -20.91 -22.39
C ASP A 301 2.92 -21.78 -22.49
N ASP A 302 1.75 -21.27 -22.05
CA ASP A 302 0.47 -21.94 -22.26
C ASP A 302 0.22 -22.16 -23.78
N PRO A 303 -0.10 -23.38 -24.22
CA PRO A 303 -0.21 -23.68 -25.65
C PRO A 303 -1.37 -22.96 -26.36
N ASN A 304 -2.41 -22.55 -25.61
CA ASN A 304 -3.62 -21.98 -26.19
C ASN A 304 -3.61 -20.44 -26.18
N ALA A 305 -3.10 -19.85 -25.11
CA ALA A 305 -3.22 -18.42 -24.88
C ALA A 305 -1.90 -17.76 -24.45
N GLY A 306 -0.82 -18.52 -24.26
CA GLY A 306 0.47 -18.01 -23.81
C GLY A 306 1.11 -17.05 -24.81
N ILE A 307 1.57 -15.91 -24.30
CA ILE A 307 2.15 -14.82 -25.12
C ILE A 307 3.56 -15.14 -25.65
N ARG A 308 4.15 -16.27 -25.30
CA ARG A 308 5.36 -16.78 -25.93
C ARG A 308 5.15 -17.12 -27.41
N PHE A 309 3.90 -17.43 -27.79
CA PHE A 309 3.54 -17.71 -29.17
C PHE A 309 3.19 -16.41 -29.91
N LYS A 310 3.81 -16.21 -31.08
CA LYS A 310 3.70 -14.95 -31.85
C LYS A 310 2.26 -14.61 -32.24
N GLU A 311 1.45 -15.60 -32.52
CA GLU A 311 0.04 -15.46 -32.88
C GLU A 311 -0.77 -14.87 -31.71
N ASN A 312 -0.56 -15.35 -30.50
CA ASN A 312 -1.24 -14.88 -29.31
C ASN A 312 -0.74 -13.49 -28.91
N LEU A 313 0.57 -13.26 -28.99
CA LEU A 313 1.18 -11.95 -28.73
C LEU A 313 0.71 -10.90 -29.73
N LEU A 314 0.54 -11.28 -31.02
CA LEU A 314 0.06 -10.38 -32.07
C LEU A 314 -1.29 -9.76 -31.70
N VAL A 315 -2.21 -10.53 -31.12
CA VAL A 315 -3.51 -10.02 -30.67
C VAL A 315 -3.35 -8.89 -29.63
N LYS A 316 -2.36 -9.01 -28.74
CA LYS A 316 -2.05 -7.95 -27.76
C LYS A 316 -1.43 -6.72 -28.46
N CYS A 317 -0.52 -6.94 -29.38
CA CYS A 317 0.07 -5.81 -30.17
C CYS A 317 -0.98 -5.05 -30.98
N GLN A 318 -1.94 -5.75 -31.56
CA GLN A 318 -2.99 -5.17 -32.42
C GLN A 318 -3.97 -4.26 -31.66
N GLN A 319 -4.04 -4.35 -30.34
CA GLN A 319 -4.84 -3.40 -29.55
C GLN A 319 -4.38 -1.94 -29.73
N CYS A 320 -3.07 -1.73 -29.90
CA CYS A 320 -2.49 -0.41 -30.15
C CYS A 320 -1.91 -0.27 -31.58
N HIS A 321 -1.52 -1.36 -32.22
CA HIS A 321 -0.92 -1.43 -33.54
C HIS A 321 -1.78 -2.26 -34.51
N PRO A 322 -2.95 -1.78 -34.95
CA PRO A 322 -3.95 -2.59 -35.68
C PRO A 322 -3.44 -3.20 -36.99
N ASN A 323 -2.43 -2.60 -37.60
CA ASN A 323 -1.84 -3.06 -38.85
C ASN A 323 -0.65 -4.02 -38.68
N SER A 324 -0.33 -4.43 -37.43
CA SER A 324 0.77 -5.36 -37.17
C SER A 324 0.43 -6.75 -37.64
N THR A 325 1.48 -7.46 -38.09
CA THR A 325 1.44 -8.88 -38.47
C THR A 325 2.58 -9.61 -37.77
N THR A 326 2.59 -10.94 -37.80
CA THR A 326 3.70 -11.73 -37.24
C THR A 326 5.05 -11.46 -37.92
N ALA A 327 5.04 -10.87 -39.11
CA ALA A 327 6.24 -10.46 -39.84
C ALA A 327 6.69 -9.03 -39.52
N SER A 328 5.81 -8.18 -38.98
CA SER A 328 6.11 -6.76 -38.75
C SER A 328 6.87 -6.51 -37.43
N PHE A 329 7.00 -7.48 -36.56
CA PHE A 329 7.87 -7.42 -35.38
C PHE A 329 8.77 -8.67 -35.31
N THR A 330 9.99 -8.45 -34.86
CA THR A 330 10.97 -9.51 -34.65
C THR A 330 11.03 -9.87 -33.17
N ASP A 331 11.57 -11.04 -32.87
CA ASP A 331 11.75 -11.46 -31.46
C ASP A 331 12.63 -10.50 -30.66
N SER A 332 13.53 -9.74 -31.33
CA SER A 332 14.37 -8.72 -30.71
C SER A 332 13.63 -7.47 -30.22
N TRP A 333 12.35 -7.30 -30.55
CA TRP A 333 11.54 -6.17 -30.12
C TRP A 333 10.63 -6.51 -28.92
N LEU A 334 10.71 -7.76 -28.49
CA LEU A 334 9.93 -8.21 -27.33
C LEU A 334 10.66 -7.83 -26.06
N SER A 335 9.90 -7.28 -25.11
CA SER A 335 10.39 -7.03 -23.75
C SER A 335 10.87 -8.32 -23.08
N HIS A 336 11.70 -8.18 -22.04
CA HIS A 336 12.20 -9.27 -21.21
C HIS A 336 13.24 -10.19 -21.84
N TYR A 337 13.88 -9.76 -22.93
CA TYR A 337 15.02 -10.48 -23.51
C TYR A 337 16.34 -9.85 -23.13
N GLU A 338 17.17 -10.60 -22.42
CA GLU A 338 18.53 -10.19 -22.15
C GLU A 338 19.39 -10.28 -23.42
N PRO A 339 20.06 -9.18 -23.83
CA PRO A 339 20.99 -9.25 -24.94
C PRO A 339 22.09 -10.26 -24.66
N SER A 340 22.20 -11.28 -25.47
CA SER A 340 23.26 -12.28 -25.38
C SER A 340 23.97 -12.45 -26.73
N PRO A 341 25.26 -12.82 -26.73
CA PRO A 341 26.01 -13.00 -27.97
C PRO A 341 25.46 -14.16 -28.86
N ARG A 342 24.65 -15.06 -28.27
CA ARG A 342 24.05 -16.19 -29.01
C ARG A 342 22.63 -15.87 -29.50
N ALA A 343 21.80 -15.31 -28.65
CA ALA A 343 20.40 -15.04 -28.98
C ALA A 343 20.22 -13.70 -29.73
N TRP A 344 20.97 -12.65 -29.33
CA TRP A 344 20.82 -11.29 -29.85
C TRP A 344 22.19 -10.63 -30.12
N PRO A 345 23.01 -11.20 -31.02
CA PRO A 345 24.40 -10.75 -31.22
C PRO A 345 24.51 -9.28 -31.54
N LEU A 346 23.66 -8.74 -32.42
CA LEU A 346 23.71 -7.33 -32.81
C LEU A 346 23.45 -6.42 -31.62
N VAL A 347 22.39 -6.65 -30.85
CA VAL A 347 22.03 -5.83 -29.69
C VAL A 347 23.11 -5.95 -28.61
N PHE A 348 23.62 -7.16 -28.38
CA PHE A 348 24.70 -7.40 -27.41
C PHE A 348 25.97 -6.60 -27.77
N PHE A 349 26.45 -6.68 -29.03
CA PHE A 349 27.67 -5.98 -29.44
C PHE A 349 27.49 -4.46 -29.50
N VAL A 350 26.30 -3.96 -29.84
CA VAL A 350 25.99 -2.51 -29.78
C VAL A 350 26.01 -2.03 -28.33
N ASN A 351 25.39 -2.74 -27.42
CA ASN A 351 25.41 -2.40 -25.99
C ASN A 351 26.85 -2.44 -25.44
N LEU A 352 27.62 -3.49 -25.76
CA LEU A 352 29.00 -3.61 -25.35
C LEU A 352 29.86 -2.46 -25.91
N PHE A 353 29.64 -2.10 -27.17
CA PHE A 353 30.34 -0.95 -27.78
C PHE A 353 30.07 0.34 -26.99
N TYR A 354 28.82 0.66 -26.72
CA TYR A 354 28.48 1.88 -25.96
C TYR A 354 28.93 1.81 -24.48
N ALA A 355 28.88 0.65 -23.86
CA ALA A 355 29.39 0.45 -22.51
C ALA A 355 30.90 0.74 -22.37
N ILE A 356 31.67 0.57 -23.44
CA ILE A 356 33.11 0.91 -23.52
C ILE A 356 33.29 2.35 -24.01
N PHE A 357 32.63 2.70 -25.12
CA PHE A 357 32.83 3.96 -25.79
C PHE A 357 32.46 5.19 -24.98
N ILE A 358 31.29 5.15 -24.30
CA ILE A 358 30.83 6.29 -23.49
C ILE A 358 31.77 6.59 -22.33
N PRO A 359 32.17 5.62 -21.48
CA PRO A 359 33.13 5.86 -20.41
C PRO A 359 34.51 6.30 -20.94
N ALA A 360 34.97 5.77 -22.09
CA ALA A 360 36.25 6.15 -22.67
C ALA A 360 36.24 7.61 -23.15
N VAL A 361 35.18 8.05 -23.81
CA VAL A 361 35.04 9.44 -24.24
C VAL A 361 34.93 10.39 -23.06
N LEU A 362 34.03 10.08 -22.11
CA LEU A 362 33.86 10.91 -20.91
C LEU A 362 35.15 10.95 -20.07
N GLY A 363 35.80 9.82 -19.87
CA GLY A 363 37.07 9.74 -19.14
C GLY A 363 38.18 10.54 -19.83
N GLY A 364 38.27 10.47 -21.17
CA GLY A 364 39.16 11.28 -21.96
C GLY A 364 38.89 12.78 -21.81
N MET A 365 37.63 13.18 -21.86
CA MET A 365 37.24 14.59 -21.67
C MET A 365 37.56 15.07 -20.23
N ILE A 366 37.28 14.27 -19.23
CA ILE A 366 37.61 14.60 -17.84
C ILE A 366 39.13 14.76 -17.67
N LEU A 367 39.91 13.84 -18.24
CA LEU A 367 41.38 13.90 -18.18
C LEU A 367 41.89 15.16 -18.90
N PHE A 368 41.31 15.49 -20.04
CA PHE A 368 41.64 16.71 -20.76
C PHE A 368 41.38 17.97 -19.94
N VAL A 369 40.21 18.07 -19.33
CA VAL A 369 39.86 19.20 -18.45
C VAL A 369 40.79 19.28 -17.24
N LEU A 370 41.05 18.16 -16.58
CA LEU A 370 41.96 18.11 -15.42
C LEU A 370 43.39 18.54 -15.81
N THR A 371 43.90 18.10 -16.96
CA THR A 371 45.23 18.53 -17.45
C THR A 371 45.26 20.01 -17.78
N ASP A 372 44.19 20.58 -18.36
CA ASP A 372 44.12 22.02 -18.62
C ASP A 372 44.09 22.85 -17.32
N ILE A 373 43.30 22.42 -16.35
CA ILE A 373 43.27 23.04 -14.99
C ILE A 373 44.67 22.99 -14.36
N TYR A 374 45.32 21.84 -14.41
CA TYR A 374 46.64 21.65 -13.83
C TYR A 374 47.67 22.59 -14.53
N ARG A 375 47.67 22.64 -15.86
CA ARG A 375 48.55 23.55 -16.63
C ARG A 375 48.32 25.01 -16.27
N ARG A 376 47.08 25.46 -16.15
CA ARG A 376 46.73 26.83 -15.71
C ARG A 376 47.17 27.11 -14.28
N PHE A 377 47.05 26.13 -13.40
CA PHE A 377 47.51 26.26 -12.02
C PHE A 377 49.03 26.43 -11.92
N ILE A 378 49.78 25.60 -12.66
CA ILE A 378 51.25 25.72 -12.73
C ILE A 378 51.69 27.05 -13.31
N ALA A 379 51.06 27.48 -14.44
CA ALA A 379 51.37 28.77 -15.08
C ALA A 379 51.19 29.93 -14.08
N ARG A 380 50.04 29.95 -13.34
CA ARG A 380 49.81 30.98 -12.32
C ARG A 380 50.80 30.95 -11.14
N GLN A 381 51.30 29.78 -10.75
CA GLN A 381 52.37 29.72 -9.74
C GLN A 381 53.68 30.24 -10.24
N THR A 382 54.02 29.97 -11.50
CA THR A 382 55.29 30.48 -12.12
C THR A 382 55.25 32.00 -12.24
N ASP A 383 54.13 32.57 -12.69
CA ASP A 383 53.93 34.02 -12.79
C ASP A 383 54.02 34.74 -11.43
N ARG A 384 53.46 34.12 -10.36
CA ARG A 384 53.57 34.65 -8.99
C ARG A 384 54.99 34.63 -8.45
N LYS A 385 55.79 33.61 -8.81
CA LYS A 385 57.21 33.54 -8.40
C LYS A 385 58.11 34.51 -9.17
N GLY A 386 57.76 34.77 -10.43
CA GLY A 386 58.46 35.79 -11.22
C GLY A 386 58.23 37.21 -10.69
N ALA A 387 56.96 37.53 -10.35
CA ALA A 387 56.60 38.83 -9.77
C ALA A 387 57.09 39.09 -8.35
N ALA A 388 57.52 38.07 -7.63
CA ALA A 388 58.12 38.19 -6.28
C ALA A 388 59.65 38.26 -6.30
N ALA A 389 60.27 38.14 -7.48
CA ALA A 389 61.73 38.18 -7.66
C ALA A 389 62.20 39.53 -8.30
N GLU A 390 61.28 40.36 -8.75
CA GLU A 390 61.46 41.79 -9.12
C GLU A 390 61.11 42.71 -7.91
#